data_9d47c4a6c281bee24fb6aaf291111309
#
_entry.id   9d47c4a6c281bee24fb6aaf291111309
#
_cell.length_a   1.000
_cell.length_b   1.000
_cell.length_c   1.000
_cell.angle_alpha   90.00
_cell.angle_beta   90.00
_cell.angle_gamma   90.00
#
_symmetry.space_group_name_H-M   'P 1'
#
loop_
_entity.id
_entity.type
_entity.pdbx_description
1 polymer ?
#
loop_
_entity_poly.entity_id
_entity_poly.type
_entity_poly.pdbx_seq_one_letter_code
_entity_poly.pdbx_strand_id
1 'polypeptide(L)'
;MLDVLVIGAGMTGISCARQLHAAGFDVVVLDKGRGIGGRMATRRADINGQTIRFDHGAQYLTARDAGFQQALNEISDSAVLWADAGKPGAYAGVPGMSSIPKALAEGLTIHQSERVEKLELKGNCWLATTEGESWKAKRVVMTVPFPQVAPIIGEDHPLSAKLTGLEFAPCMTLMAAFEPQVELDKATRLNAASDLSWIAYNSGKPGREDAIDAWLAQASVEWSAARVNQDKAKSEQEMQLLLCEALSLDPADMLHSAFHSWLYARIVNPLGVPYLVDETQSLYLGGDWCLGARVESAWQSGTAIAQALTA
;
A
#
# COMPACT_ATOMS: atom_id res chain seq x y z
N MET A 1 3.40 25.77 -14.23
CA MET A 1 3.87 25.54 -12.84
C MET A 1 2.67 25.06 -12.05
N LEU A 2 2.73 23.87 -11.52
CA LEU A 2 1.63 23.22 -10.78
C LEU A 2 1.28 24.01 -9.49
N ASP A 3 0.04 23.93 -9.08
CA ASP A 3 -0.34 24.41 -7.75
C ASP A 3 0.18 23.44 -6.67
N VAL A 4 0.00 22.12 -6.90
CA VAL A 4 0.45 21.08 -5.97
C VAL A 4 1.05 19.91 -6.74
N LEU A 5 2.23 19.45 -6.32
CA LEU A 5 2.82 18.21 -6.73
C LEU A 5 2.68 17.19 -5.59
N VAL A 6 2.07 16.03 -5.87
CA VAL A 6 1.95 14.93 -4.91
C VAL A 6 2.98 13.85 -5.25
N ILE A 7 3.79 13.44 -4.29
CA ILE A 7 4.80 12.38 -4.44
C ILE A 7 4.32 11.12 -3.72
N GLY A 8 3.92 10.12 -4.50
CA GLY A 8 3.37 8.85 -4.05
C GLY A 8 1.88 8.68 -4.39
N ALA A 9 1.54 7.68 -5.22
CA ALA A 9 0.17 7.29 -5.57
C ALA A 9 -0.36 6.16 -4.68
N GLY A 10 0.00 6.17 -3.39
CA GLY A 10 -0.65 5.38 -2.34
C GLY A 10 -1.97 6.02 -1.90
N MET A 11 -2.68 5.40 -0.96
CA MET A 11 -3.99 5.87 -0.48
C MET A 11 -3.92 7.32 0.03
N THR A 12 -2.84 7.72 0.72
CA THR A 12 -2.66 9.10 1.21
C THR A 12 -2.57 10.11 0.07
N GLY A 13 -1.73 9.82 -0.94
CA GLY A 13 -1.57 10.72 -2.09
C GLY A 13 -2.84 10.82 -2.93
N ILE A 14 -3.52 9.71 -3.15
CA ILE A 14 -4.78 9.66 -3.91
C ILE A 14 -5.89 10.44 -3.19
N SER A 15 -6.08 10.22 -1.86
CA SER A 15 -7.11 10.95 -1.11
C SER A 15 -6.85 12.46 -1.08
N CYS A 16 -5.58 12.87 -0.98
CA CYS A 16 -5.19 14.27 -1.04
C CYS A 16 -5.43 14.85 -2.45
N ALA A 17 -4.88 14.21 -3.48
CA ALA A 17 -4.97 14.70 -4.86
C ALA A 17 -6.42 14.80 -5.36
N ARG A 18 -7.26 13.81 -5.01
CA ARG A 18 -8.69 13.80 -5.36
C ARG A 18 -9.42 15.02 -4.82
N GLN A 19 -9.21 15.37 -3.55
CA GLN A 19 -9.88 16.50 -2.91
C GLN A 19 -9.34 17.84 -3.45
N LEU A 20 -8.05 17.96 -3.67
CA LEU A 20 -7.44 19.14 -4.28
C LEU A 20 -7.92 19.35 -5.71
N HIS A 21 -7.98 18.28 -6.51
CA HIS A 21 -8.51 18.32 -7.87
C HIS A 21 -9.98 18.77 -7.88
N ALA A 22 -10.81 18.22 -7.00
CA ALA A 22 -12.21 18.63 -6.83
C ALA A 22 -12.37 20.09 -6.39
N ALA A 23 -11.39 20.65 -5.67
CA ALA A 23 -11.33 22.05 -5.29
C ALA A 23 -10.74 22.98 -6.40
N GLY A 24 -10.41 22.43 -7.59
CA GLY A 24 -9.95 23.19 -8.75
C GLY A 24 -8.44 23.47 -8.79
N PHE A 25 -7.63 22.81 -7.97
CA PHE A 25 -6.17 22.95 -8.03
C PHE A 25 -5.60 22.21 -9.25
N ASP A 26 -4.54 22.77 -9.84
CA ASP A 26 -3.69 22.09 -10.82
C ASP A 26 -2.75 21.13 -10.08
N VAL A 27 -3.13 19.82 -10.06
CA VAL A 27 -2.47 18.76 -9.28
C VAL A 27 -1.94 17.68 -10.19
N VAL A 28 -0.69 17.30 -9.97
CA VAL A 28 -0.05 16.13 -10.59
C VAL A 28 0.47 15.20 -9.50
N VAL A 29 0.32 13.89 -9.71
CA VAL A 29 0.86 12.86 -8.82
C VAL A 29 2.00 12.13 -9.52
N LEU A 30 3.15 11.99 -8.85
CA LEU A 30 4.28 11.18 -9.30
C LEU A 30 4.40 9.94 -8.44
N ASP A 31 4.58 8.77 -9.06
CA ASP A 31 4.84 7.52 -8.32
C ASP A 31 5.98 6.73 -8.98
N LYS A 32 6.90 6.24 -8.15
CA LYS A 32 8.02 5.40 -8.60
C LYS A 32 7.60 4.02 -9.09
N GLY A 33 6.42 3.57 -8.70
CA GLY A 33 5.88 2.26 -9.05
C GLY A 33 5.26 2.23 -10.44
N ARG A 34 5.19 1.04 -11.03
CA ARG A 34 4.50 0.79 -12.30
C ARG A 34 2.98 0.68 -12.15
N GLY A 35 2.45 0.89 -10.95
CA GLY A 35 1.03 0.77 -10.64
C GLY A 35 0.62 1.63 -9.47
N ILE A 36 -0.64 2.04 -9.46
CA ILE A 36 -1.27 2.84 -8.41
C ILE A 36 -1.63 1.96 -7.20
N GLY A 37 -1.59 2.55 -6.02
CA GLY A 37 -2.11 1.95 -4.77
C GLY A 37 -1.06 1.59 -3.73
N GLY A 38 0.24 1.62 -4.07
CA GLY A 38 1.32 1.34 -3.12
C GLY A 38 1.13 -0.02 -2.42
N ARG A 39 0.97 -0.03 -1.10
CA ARG A 39 0.76 -1.26 -0.30
C ARG A 39 -0.61 -1.93 -0.48
N MET A 40 -1.51 -1.38 -1.29
CA MET A 40 -2.72 -2.05 -1.76
C MET A 40 -2.52 -2.75 -3.10
N ALA A 41 -1.29 -3.09 -3.44
CA ALA A 41 -0.94 -3.71 -4.72
C ALA A 41 -1.49 -5.12 -4.86
N THR A 42 -1.97 -5.43 -6.08
CA THR A 42 -2.35 -6.76 -6.53
C THR A 42 -1.37 -7.20 -7.60
N ARG A 43 -0.73 -8.34 -7.41
CA ARG A 43 0.14 -8.98 -8.41
C ARG A 43 -0.66 -9.91 -9.29
N ARG A 44 -0.34 -9.95 -10.57
CA ARG A 44 -0.91 -10.89 -11.55
C ARG A 44 0.14 -11.91 -11.93
N ALA A 45 -0.26 -13.18 -12.02
CA ALA A 45 0.54 -14.26 -12.56
C ALA A 45 -0.31 -15.02 -13.59
N ASP A 46 0.30 -15.43 -14.69
CA ASP A 46 -0.30 -16.35 -15.64
C ASP A 46 0.04 -17.77 -15.19
N ILE A 47 -0.98 -18.57 -14.88
CA ILE A 47 -0.84 -19.95 -14.42
C ILE A 47 -1.78 -20.81 -15.28
N ASN A 48 -1.22 -21.73 -16.04
CA ASN A 48 -1.97 -22.61 -16.95
C ASN A 48 -2.91 -21.83 -17.92
N GLY A 49 -2.45 -20.66 -18.42
CA GLY A 49 -3.22 -19.80 -19.32
C GLY A 49 -4.32 -18.98 -18.64
N GLN A 50 -4.37 -18.95 -17.31
CA GLN A 50 -5.30 -18.15 -16.53
C GLN A 50 -4.56 -17.03 -15.77
N THR A 51 -5.11 -15.82 -15.79
CA THR A 51 -4.55 -14.70 -15.00
C THR A 51 -5.05 -14.76 -13.56
N ILE A 52 -4.24 -15.25 -12.67
CA ILE A 52 -4.50 -15.27 -11.23
C ILE A 52 -4.02 -13.98 -10.56
N ARG A 53 -4.80 -13.46 -9.63
CA ARG A 53 -4.53 -12.21 -8.92
C ARG A 53 -4.24 -12.47 -7.46
N PHE A 54 -3.15 -11.90 -6.95
CA PHE A 54 -2.72 -12.03 -5.55
C PHE A 54 -2.64 -10.64 -4.89
N ASP A 55 -3.39 -10.41 -3.83
CA ASP A 55 -3.28 -9.20 -3.02
C ASP A 55 -2.13 -9.34 -2.02
N HIS A 56 -0.93 -9.03 -2.46
CA HIS A 56 0.28 -9.30 -1.69
C HIS A 56 0.64 -8.22 -0.65
N GLY A 57 -0.13 -7.14 -0.59
CA GLY A 57 -0.05 -6.11 0.44
C GLY A 57 -1.22 -6.19 1.42
N ALA A 58 -2.03 -5.13 1.49
CA ALA A 58 -3.25 -5.11 2.31
C ALA A 58 -4.24 -6.17 1.81
N GLN A 59 -4.72 -6.99 2.73
CA GLN A 59 -5.64 -8.10 2.43
C GLN A 59 -7.09 -7.64 2.32
N TYR A 60 -7.41 -6.63 3.08
CA TYR A 60 -8.71 -5.95 3.19
C TYR A 60 -8.48 -4.54 3.74
N LEU A 61 -9.53 -3.76 3.74
CA LEU A 61 -9.62 -2.53 4.52
C LEU A 61 -10.92 -2.49 5.33
N THR A 62 -10.95 -1.65 6.35
CA THR A 62 -12.17 -1.31 7.10
C THR A 62 -12.32 0.21 7.07
N ALA A 63 -13.57 0.71 7.08
CA ALA A 63 -13.87 2.13 7.10
C ALA A 63 -14.81 2.45 8.26
N ARG A 64 -14.40 3.40 9.10
CA ARG A 64 -15.17 3.95 10.22
C ARG A 64 -15.44 5.44 10.03
N ASP A 65 -14.52 6.12 9.35
CA ASP A 65 -14.65 7.52 8.95
C ASP A 65 -15.78 7.68 7.93
N ALA A 66 -16.70 8.60 8.17
CA ALA A 66 -17.88 8.80 7.30
C ALA A 66 -17.51 9.21 5.87
N GLY A 67 -16.49 10.07 5.73
CA GLY A 67 -15.99 10.49 4.41
C GLY A 67 -15.35 9.35 3.64
N PHE A 68 -14.63 8.47 4.34
CA PHE A 68 -14.05 7.28 3.72
C PHE A 68 -15.13 6.27 3.32
N GLN A 69 -16.13 6.05 4.18
CA GLN A 69 -17.30 5.21 3.84
C GLN A 69 -18.03 5.74 2.61
N GLN A 70 -18.26 7.05 2.53
CA GLN A 70 -18.86 7.67 1.36
C GLN A 70 -18.03 7.44 0.11
N ALA A 71 -16.72 7.64 0.17
CA ALA A 71 -15.82 7.41 -0.96
C ALA A 71 -15.81 5.94 -1.43
N LEU A 72 -15.92 4.98 -0.51
CA LEU A 72 -16.05 3.55 -0.87
C LEU A 72 -17.40 3.25 -1.51
N ASN A 73 -18.48 3.88 -1.07
CA ASN A 73 -19.81 3.71 -1.66
C ASN A 73 -19.85 4.24 -3.11
N GLU A 74 -19.12 5.32 -3.41
CA GLU A 74 -19.01 5.87 -4.77
C GLU A 74 -18.31 4.90 -5.75
N ILE A 75 -17.52 3.97 -5.24
CA ILE A 75 -16.79 2.95 -6.00
C ILE A 75 -17.23 1.54 -5.63
N SER A 76 -18.50 1.33 -5.32
CA SER A 76 -19.06 0.06 -4.80
C SER A 76 -18.77 -1.17 -5.69
N ASP A 77 -18.56 -0.99 -6.99
CA ASP A 77 -18.15 -2.08 -7.90
C ASP A 77 -16.69 -2.51 -7.70
N SER A 78 -15.86 -1.61 -7.16
CA SER A 78 -14.43 -1.85 -6.89
C SER A 78 -14.12 -2.15 -5.43
N ALA A 79 -15.04 -1.83 -4.49
CA ALA A 79 -14.89 -2.04 -3.06
C ALA A 79 -16.08 -2.82 -2.52
N VAL A 80 -15.92 -4.12 -2.31
CA VAL A 80 -17.01 -5.04 -1.95
C VAL A 80 -16.75 -5.64 -0.56
N LEU A 81 -17.83 -5.82 0.23
CA LEU A 81 -17.72 -6.48 1.52
C LEU A 81 -17.26 -7.94 1.35
N TRP A 82 -16.26 -8.33 2.13
CA TRP A 82 -15.73 -9.67 2.17
C TRP A 82 -16.11 -10.36 3.48
N ALA A 83 -17.14 -11.21 3.43
CA ALA A 83 -17.69 -11.87 4.61
C ALA A 83 -16.67 -12.81 5.29
N ASP A 84 -15.87 -13.53 4.50
CA ASP A 84 -14.92 -14.54 4.97
C ASP A 84 -13.55 -13.97 5.35
N ALA A 85 -13.45 -12.65 5.51
CA ALA A 85 -12.22 -12.00 5.93
C ALA A 85 -11.77 -12.35 7.36
N GLY A 86 -12.59 -13.03 8.14
CA GLY A 86 -12.37 -13.20 9.58
C GLY A 86 -12.46 -11.88 10.37
N LYS A 87 -13.00 -10.80 9.73
CA LYS A 87 -13.14 -9.47 10.33
C LYS A 87 -14.42 -8.78 9.86
N PRO A 88 -15.34 -8.42 10.76
CA PRO A 88 -16.57 -7.70 10.40
C PRO A 88 -16.29 -6.37 9.70
N GLY A 89 -17.06 -6.06 8.65
CA GLY A 89 -16.96 -4.81 7.90
C GLY A 89 -15.70 -4.68 7.07
N ALA A 90 -15.05 -5.80 6.73
CA ALA A 90 -13.92 -5.80 5.83
C ALA A 90 -14.37 -5.64 4.37
N TYR A 91 -13.69 -4.78 3.62
CA TYR A 91 -13.85 -4.63 2.17
C TYR A 91 -12.66 -5.23 1.45
N ALA A 92 -12.91 -5.98 0.40
CA ALA A 92 -11.91 -6.40 -0.57
C ALA A 92 -12.07 -5.61 -1.87
N GLY A 93 -10.97 -5.44 -2.59
CA GLY A 93 -10.99 -4.85 -3.93
C GLY A 93 -11.39 -5.87 -4.98
N VAL A 94 -12.17 -5.44 -5.97
CA VAL A 94 -12.61 -6.25 -7.11
C VAL A 94 -12.09 -5.65 -8.41
N PRO A 95 -11.38 -6.42 -9.25
CA PRO A 95 -10.94 -7.82 -9.10
C PRO A 95 -9.70 -8.01 -8.22
N GLY A 96 -9.23 -7.03 -7.52
CA GLY A 96 -8.08 -7.06 -6.60
C GLY A 96 -7.98 -5.79 -5.77
N MET A 97 -7.25 -5.81 -4.65
CA MET A 97 -7.14 -4.66 -3.73
C MET A 97 -6.68 -3.37 -4.43
N SER A 98 -5.88 -3.48 -5.49
CA SER A 98 -5.45 -2.31 -6.29
C SER A 98 -6.58 -1.63 -7.08
N SER A 99 -7.75 -2.24 -7.20
CA SER A 99 -8.92 -1.64 -7.87
C SER A 99 -9.48 -0.46 -7.09
N ILE A 100 -9.47 -0.54 -5.75
CA ILE A 100 -9.96 0.55 -4.88
C ILE A 100 -9.17 1.86 -5.12
N PRO A 101 -7.84 1.90 -4.94
CA PRO A 101 -7.10 3.13 -5.18
C PRO A 101 -7.17 3.58 -6.66
N LYS A 102 -7.29 2.67 -7.62
CA LYS A 102 -7.44 3.03 -9.04
C LYS A 102 -8.77 3.71 -9.31
N ALA A 103 -9.88 3.20 -8.77
CA ALA A 103 -11.20 3.81 -8.92
C ALA A 103 -11.26 5.18 -8.23
N LEU A 104 -10.66 5.31 -7.04
CA LEU A 104 -10.56 6.61 -6.34
C LEU A 104 -9.66 7.62 -7.06
N ALA A 105 -8.75 7.17 -7.90
CA ALA A 105 -7.83 8.00 -8.68
C ALA A 105 -8.37 8.40 -10.05
N GLU A 106 -9.59 8.01 -10.39
CA GLU A 106 -10.18 8.36 -11.68
C GLU A 106 -10.26 9.89 -11.87
N GLY A 107 -9.84 10.36 -13.05
CA GLY A 107 -9.75 11.78 -13.38
C GLY A 107 -8.47 12.49 -12.90
N LEU A 108 -7.60 11.84 -12.11
CA LEU A 108 -6.34 12.42 -11.67
C LEU A 108 -5.22 12.25 -12.71
N THR A 109 -4.37 13.25 -12.85
CA THR A 109 -3.13 13.15 -13.63
C THR A 109 -2.04 12.47 -12.80
N ILE A 110 -1.70 11.22 -13.15
CA ILE A 110 -0.72 10.42 -12.41
C ILE A 110 0.36 9.90 -13.36
N HIS A 111 1.61 10.24 -13.09
CA HIS A 111 2.77 9.70 -13.79
C HIS A 111 3.38 8.56 -12.96
N GLN A 112 3.38 7.36 -13.54
CA GLN A 112 3.95 6.15 -12.97
C GLN A 112 5.38 5.94 -13.48
N SER A 113 6.17 5.15 -12.74
CA SER A 113 7.60 4.94 -13.00
C SER A 113 8.43 6.24 -12.92
N GLU A 114 7.90 7.25 -12.24
CA GLU A 114 8.52 8.54 -11.98
C GLU A 114 9.04 8.59 -10.54
N ARG A 115 10.30 8.23 -10.35
CA ARG A 115 10.95 8.29 -9.04
C ARG A 115 11.51 9.69 -8.81
N VAL A 116 10.94 10.42 -7.85
CA VAL A 116 11.56 11.65 -7.36
C VAL A 116 12.81 11.30 -6.54
N GLU A 117 13.95 11.79 -6.97
CA GLU A 117 15.26 11.56 -6.35
C GLU A 117 15.65 12.72 -5.44
N LYS A 118 15.23 13.93 -5.80
CA LYS A 118 15.60 15.15 -5.08
C LYS A 118 14.45 16.15 -5.12
N LEU A 119 14.27 16.87 -4.02
CA LEU A 119 13.32 17.97 -3.89
C LEU A 119 14.04 19.19 -3.32
N GLU A 120 14.02 20.31 -4.05
CA GLU A 120 14.71 21.54 -3.66
C GLU A 120 13.77 22.75 -3.75
N LEU A 121 13.79 23.61 -2.74
CA LEU A 121 13.12 24.89 -2.81
C LEU A 121 14.02 25.88 -3.56
N LYS A 122 13.53 26.43 -4.68
CA LYS A 122 14.23 27.43 -5.50
C LYS A 122 13.39 28.69 -5.64
N GLY A 123 13.75 29.71 -4.87
CA GLY A 123 12.93 30.89 -4.73
C GLY A 123 11.58 30.53 -4.08
N ASN A 124 10.48 30.77 -4.79
CA ASN A 124 9.13 30.52 -4.29
C ASN A 124 8.50 29.24 -4.88
N CYS A 125 9.28 28.34 -5.46
CA CYS A 125 8.77 27.09 -6.00
C CYS A 125 9.67 25.90 -5.66
N TRP A 126 9.05 24.75 -5.52
CA TRP A 126 9.72 23.48 -5.39
C TRP A 126 10.10 22.92 -6.76
N LEU A 127 11.31 22.40 -6.86
CA LEU A 127 11.82 21.65 -8.00
C LEU A 127 11.99 20.20 -7.57
N ALA A 128 11.16 19.30 -8.11
CA ALA A 128 11.31 17.87 -7.96
C ALA A 128 12.04 17.31 -9.19
N THR A 129 13.13 16.59 -8.95
CA THR A 129 13.95 15.97 -10.01
C THR A 129 13.73 14.48 -10.03
N THR A 130 13.45 13.91 -11.20
CA THR A 130 13.40 12.48 -11.51
C THR A 130 14.54 12.13 -12.45
N GLU A 131 14.70 10.85 -12.81
CA GLU A 131 15.77 10.39 -13.73
C GLU A 131 15.71 11.10 -15.10
N GLY A 132 14.51 11.42 -15.61
CA GLY A 132 14.31 11.97 -16.96
C GLY A 132 13.80 13.41 -17.00
N GLU A 133 13.16 13.90 -15.94
CA GLU A 133 12.43 15.16 -15.95
C GLU A 133 12.59 15.97 -14.67
N SER A 134 12.09 17.21 -14.73
CA SER A 134 11.99 18.10 -13.56
C SER A 134 10.62 18.75 -13.50
N TRP A 135 10.02 18.71 -12.32
CA TRP A 135 8.68 19.19 -12.05
C TRP A 135 8.73 20.42 -11.15
N LYS A 136 7.95 21.45 -11.49
CA LYS A 136 7.88 22.69 -10.70
C LYS A 136 6.49 22.86 -10.11
N ALA A 137 6.42 23.08 -8.79
CA ALA A 137 5.18 23.29 -8.08
C ALA A 137 5.31 24.38 -7.01
N LYS A 138 4.20 25.04 -6.69
CA LYS A 138 4.13 26.01 -5.58
C LYS A 138 4.20 25.30 -4.23
N ARG A 139 3.57 24.12 -4.13
CA ARG A 139 3.49 23.28 -2.93
C ARG A 139 3.75 21.83 -3.28
N VAL A 140 4.27 21.08 -2.32
CA VAL A 140 4.52 19.63 -2.46
C VAL A 140 3.88 18.87 -1.31
N VAL A 141 3.23 17.76 -1.64
CA VAL A 141 2.73 16.78 -0.69
C VAL A 141 3.49 15.47 -0.89
N MET A 142 4.33 15.10 0.06
CA MET A 142 5.11 13.87 0.01
C MET A 142 4.44 12.80 0.87
N THR A 143 4.02 11.70 0.23
CA THR A 143 3.28 10.60 0.86
C THR A 143 4.03 9.26 0.82
N VAL A 144 5.34 9.34 0.70
CA VAL A 144 6.21 8.16 0.73
C VAL A 144 6.36 7.63 2.18
N PRO A 145 6.78 6.37 2.36
CA PRO A 145 7.21 5.89 3.67
C PRO A 145 8.28 6.80 4.28
N PHE A 146 8.16 7.13 5.57
CA PHE A 146 9.05 8.13 6.20
C PHE A 146 10.55 7.89 6.00
N PRO A 147 11.09 6.63 5.92
CA PRO A 147 12.53 6.44 5.68
C PRO A 147 12.98 6.90 4.28
N GLN A 148 12.05 7.15 3.38
CA GLN A 148 12.35 7.66 2.03
C GLN A 148 12.28 9.19 1.96
N VAL A 149 11.91 9.87 3.04
CA VAL A 149 11.74 11.35 3.06
C VAL A 149 13.09 12.05 3.07
N ALA A 150 13.91 11.81 4.11
CA ALA A 150 15.21 12.47 4.28
C ALA A 150 16.15 12.31 3.06
N PRO A 151 16.25 11.15 2.40
CA PRO A 151 17.02 11.02 1.16
C PRO A 151 16.59 11.96 0.03
N ILE A 152 15.33 12.41 0.02
CA ILE A 152 14.77 13.26 -1.04
C ILE A 152 14.86 14.75 -0.69
N ILE A 153 14.58 15.14 0.58
CA ILE A 153 14.56 16.55 1.01
C ILE A 153 15.86 17.00 1.69
N GLY A 154 16.74 16.07 2.01
CA GLY A 154 17.98 16.29 2.77
C GLY A 154 17.85 15.91 4.25
N GLU A 155 18.94 15.36 4.82
CA GLU A 155 19.02 14.98 6.24
C GLU A 155 18.91 16.21 7.16
N ASP A 156 19.46 17.35 6.73
CA ASP A 156 19.45 18.62 7.49
C ASP A 156 18.12 19.36 7.43
N HIS A 157 17.15 18.88 6.66
CA HIS A 157 15.85 19.55 6.59
C HIS A 157 15.09 19.41 7.93
N PRO A 158 14.48 20.50 8.48
CA PRO A 158 13.82 20.46 9.79
C PRO A 158 12.74 19.37 9.94
N LEU A 159 12.04 19.02 8.84
CA LEU A 159 11.08 17.93 8.85
C LEU A 159 11.73 16.55 8.97
N SER A 160 12.97 16.36 8.52
CA SER A 160 13.69 15.08 8.67
C SER A 160 13.94 14.76 10.14
N ALA A 161 14.29 15.74 10.95
CA ALA A 161 14.47 15.58 12.40
C ALA A 161 13.18 15.13 13.12
N LYS A 162 12.00 15.53 12.63
CA LYS A 162 10.69 15.15 13.21
C LYS A 162 10.31 13.68 12.95
N LEU A 163 11.04 12.99 12.06
CA LEU A 163 10.81 11.59 11.73
C LEU A 163 11.64 10.63 12.58
N THR A 164 12.53 11.17 13.44
CA THR A 164 13.36 10.37 14.32
C THR A 164 12.53 9.62 15.35
N GLY A 165 12.84 8.33 15.58
CA GLY A 165 12.14 7.47 16.52
C GLY A 165 10.89 6.77 15.95
N LEU A 166 10.51 7.07 14.71
CA LEU A 166 9.50 6.28 14.00
C LEU A 166 10.11 4.96 13.54
N GLU A 167 9.30 3.90 13.54
CA GLU A 167 9.74 2.56 13.16
C GLU A 167 8.68 1.86 12.32
N PHE A 168 9.11 1.22 11.22
CA PHE A 168 8.29 0.29 10.46
C PHE A 168 8.65 -1.16 10.79
N ALA A 169 7.64 -1.98 11.02
CA ALA A 169 7.79 -3.42 11.01
C ALA A 169 7.71 -3.94 9.57
N PRO A 170 8.62 -4.85 9.17
CA PRO A 170 8.55 -5.52 7.87
C PRO A 170 7.45 -6.58 7.85
N CYS A 171 7.04 -6.98 6.64
CA CYS A 171 6.16 -8.12 6.42
C CYS A 171 6.60 -8.84 5.14
N MET A 172 6.93 -10.09 5.27
CA MET A 172 7.21 -10.97 4.14
C MET A 172 5.94 -11.69 3.73
N THR A 173 5.70 -11.77 2.43
CA THR A 173 4.47 -12.28 1.86
C THR A 173 4.79 -13.32 0.80
N LEU A 174 4.16 -14.50 0.90
CA LEU A 174 4.16 -15.54 -0.10
C LEU A 174 2.82 -15.55 -0.83
N MET A 175 2.86 -15.61 -2.14
CA MET A 175 1.75 -15.87 -3.05
C MET A 175 1.95 -17.28 -3.59
N ALA A 176 1.00 -18.18 -3.38
CA ALA A 176 1.12 -19.56 -3.83
C ALA A 176 -0.17 -20.01 -4.55
N ALA A 177 -0.03 -20.91 -5.51
CA ALA A 177 -1.15 -21.50 -6.21
C ALA A 177 -1.00 -23.01 -6.30
N PHE A 178 -2.13 -23.71 -6.18
CA PHE A 178 -2.23 -25.17 -6.24
C PHE A 178 -3.39 -25.57 -7.15
N GLU A 179 -3.40 -26.84 -7.63
CA GLU A 179 -4.61 -27.41 -8.21
C GLU A 179 -5.74 -27.37 -7.18
N PRO A 180 -7.00 -27.23 -7.62
CA PRO A 180 -8.14 -27.13 -6.71
C PRO A 180 -8.24 -28.31 -5.75
N GLN A 181 -8.30 -28.00 -4.45
CA GLN A 181 -8.42 -29.00 -3.38
C GLN A 181 -9.84 -28.95 -2.80
N VAL A 182 -10.64 -30.00 -3.01
CA VAL A 182 -12.05 -30.05 -2.59
C VAL A 182 -12.19 -30.13 -1.08
N GLU A 183 -11.34 -30.92 -0.42
CA GLU A 183 -11.41 -31.20 1.03
C GLU A 183 -10.69 -30.15 1.89
N LEU A 184 -10.05 -29.14 1.26
CA LEU A 184 -9.23 -28.18 1.99
C LEU A 184 -10.13 -27.15 2.70
N ASP A 185 -9.86 -26.91 3.98
CA ASP A 185 -10.44 -25.78 4.72
C ASP A 185 -9.94 -24.45 4.15
N LYS A 186 -10.84 -23.71 3.50
CA LYS A 186 -10.57 -22.44 2.82
C LYS A 186 -10.79 -21.21 3.71
N ALA A 187 -11.01 -21.38 5.01
CA ALA A 187 -11.15 -20.29 5.94
C ALA A 187 -9.86 -19.45 6.09
N THR A 188 -10.04 -18.16 6.28
CA THR A 188 -8.91 -17.28 6.63
C THR A 188 -8.40 -17.62 8.03
N ARG A 189 -7.09 -17.82 8.16
CA ARG A 189 -6.42 -18.19 9.41
C ARG A 189 -5.61 -17.03 9.94
N LEU A 190 -5.88 -16.64 11.19
CA LEU A 190 -5.12 -15.64 11.94
C LEU A 190 -4.48 -16.33 13.15
N ASN A 191 -3.15 -16.28 13.24
CA ASN A 191 -2.42 -16.72 14.40
C ASN A 191 -1.17 -15.84 14.62
N ALA A 192 -1.31 -14.85 15.49
CA ALA A 192 -0.21 -13.91 15.77
C ALA A 192 1.02 -14.58 16.42
N ALA A 193 0.86 -15.75 17.00
CA ALA A 193 1.95 -16.51 17.62
C ALA A 193 2.65 -17.48 16.65
N SER A 194 2.17 -17.59 15.41
CA SER A 194 2.77 -18.43 14.38
C SER A 194 3.73 -17.62 13.50
N ASP A 195 4.70 -18.30 12.90
CA ASP A 195 5.60 -17.73 11.89
C ASP A 195 4.82 -17.16 10.70
N LEU A 196 3.70 -17.78 10.31
CA LEU A 196 2.70 -17.22 9.41
C LEU A 196 1.55 -16.63 10.22
N SER A 197 1.54 -15.31 10.40
CA SER A 197 0.51 -14.63 11.19
C SER A 197 -0.83 -14.50 10.45
N TRP A 198 -0.84 -14.63 9.13
CA TRP A 198 -2.01 -14.54 8.26
C TRP A 198 -1.91 -15.53 7.10
N ILE A 199 -2.95 -16.35 6.90
CA ILE A 199 -3.11 -17.19 5.71
C ILE A 199 -4.53 -16.96 5.19
N ALA A 200 -4.67 -16.65 3.92
CA ALA A 200 -5.95 -16.42 3.28
C ALA A 200 -6.09 -17.17 1.96
N TYR A 201 -7.25 -17.76 1.76
CA TYR A 201 -7.68 -18.28 0.47
C TYR A 201 -8.02 -17.10 -0.44
N ASN A 202 -7.08 -16.74 -1.29
CA ASN A 202 -7.18 -15.53 -2.10
C ASN A 202 -8.21 -15.67 -3.23
N SER A 203 -8.43 -16.89 -3.77
CA SER A 203 -9.48 -17.18 -4.76
C SER A 203 -10.89 -17.09 -4.18
N GLY A 204 -11.06 -17.13 -2.86
CA GLY A 204 -12.36 -16.95 -2.20
C GLY A 204 -12.77 -15.49 -1.98
N LYS A 205 -11.93 -14.52 -2.38
CA LYS A 205 -12.30 -13.10 -2.27
C LYS A 205 -13.34 -12.71 -3.34
N PRO A 206 -14.17 -11.70 -3.09
CA PRO A 206 -15.15 -11.22 -4.05
C PRO A 206 -14.57 -10.94 -5.45
N GLY A 207 -15.30 -11.34 -6.49
CA GLY A 207 -14.91 -11.12 -7.89
C GLY A 207 -13.72 -11.93 -8.37
N ARG A 208 -13.43 -13.08 -7.71
CA ARG A 208 -12.42 -14.04 -8.11
C ARG A 208 -13.05 -15.40 -8.30
N GLU A 209 -13.20 -15.79 -9.56
CA GLU A 209 -13.73 -17.09 -9.97
C GLU A 209 -12.60 -17.91 -10.58
N ASP A 210 -11.53 -18.11 -9.79
CA ASP A 210 -10.35 -18.81 -10.24
C ASP A 210 -10.59 -20.32 -10.21
N ALA A 211 -10.23 -21.02 -11.30
CA ALA A 211 -10.20 -22.47 -11.35
C ALA A 211 -8.94 -23.06 -10.68
N ILE A 212 -8.15 -22.21 -10.02
CA ILE A 212 -6.90 -22.54 -9.32
C ILE A 212 -7.02 -22.04 -7.88
N ASP A 213 -6.58 -22.85 -6.92
CA ASP A 213 -6.56 -22.45 -5.52
C ASP A 213 -5.36 -21.53 -5.24
N ALA A 214 -5.62 -20.21 -5.24
CA ALA A 214 -4.64 -19.20 -4.91
C ALA A 214 -4.66 -18.88 -3.42
N TRP A 215 -3.51 -18.94 -2.80
CA TRP A 215 -3.30 -18.67 -1.37
C TRP A 215 -2.33 -17.54 -1.16
N LEU A 216 -2.52 -16.83 -0.06
CA LEU A 216 -1.62 -15.78 0.39
C LEU A 216 -1.25 -16.01 1.85
N ALA A 217 0.06 -16.00 2.14
CA ALA A 217 0.57 -16.07 3.49
C ALA A 217 1.41 -14.83 3.81
N GLN A 218 1.17 -14.24 4.98
CA GLN A 218 1.98 -13.15 5.53
C GLN A 218 2.68 -13.64 6.80
N ALA A 219 3.99 -13.49 6.82
CA ALA A 219 4.79 -13.85 7.97
C ALA A 219 4.56 -12.88 9.15
N SER A 220 4.86 -13.34 10.35
CA SER A 220 4.87 -12.52 11.55
C SER A 220 5.93 -11.42 11.45
N VAL A 221 5.82 -10.41 12.30
CA VAL A 221 6.81 -9.32 12.38
C VAL A 221 8.18 -9.88 12.77
N GLU A 222 8.23 -10.77 13.76
CA GLU A 222 9.43 -11.39 14.29
C GLU A 222 10.13 -12.23 13.20
N TRP A 223 9.37 -13.08 12.51
CA TRP A 223 9.89 -13.90 11.42
C TRP A 223 10.43 -13.04 10.28
N SER A 224 9.69 -12.00 9.91
CA SER A 224 10.07 -11.07 8.84
C SER A 224 11.31 -10.25 9.19
N ALA A 225 11.38 -9.70 10.41
CA ALA A 225 12.50 -8.89 10.88
C ALA A 225 13.81 -9.68 10.91
N ALA A 226 13.77 -10.94 11.36
CA ALA A 226 14.93 -11.82 11.40
C ALA A 226 15.52 -12.12 10.00
N ARG A 227 14.75 -11.90 8.92
CA ARG A 227 15.11 -12.30 7.55
C ARG A 227 15.22 -11.13 6.55
N VAL A 228 15.18 -9.89 7.02
CA VAL A 228 15.29 -8.69 6.15
C VAL A 228 16.52 -8.73 5.25
N ASN A 229 17.64 -9.24 5.76
CA ASN A 229 18.91 -9.36 5.05
C ASN A 229 19.18 -10.77 4.49
N GLN A 230 18.24 -11.72 4.64
CA GLN A 230 18.39 -13.06 4.12
C GLN A 230 18.17 -13.08 2.60
N ASP A 231 18.80 -14.03 1.94
CA ASP A 231 18.52 -14.29 0.52
C ASP A 231 17.03 -14.56 0.28
N LYS A 232 16.48 -13.91 -0.76
CA LYS A 232 15.04 -13.96 -1.03
C LYS A 232 14.56 -15.36 -1.42
N ALA A 233 15.35 -16.11 -2.18
CA ALA A 233 14.98 -17.46 -2.59
C ALA A 233 14.92 -18.40 -1.40
N LYS A 234 15.85 -18.24 -0.44
CA LYS A 234 15.82 -18.99 0.82
C LYS A 234 14.59 -18.64 1.65
N SER A 235 14.26 -17.34 1.80
CA SER A 235 13.07 -16.90 2.54
C SER A 235 11.78 -17.39 1.88
N GLU A 236 11.72 -17.38 0.55
CA GLU A 236 10.60 -17.93 -0.21
C GLU A 236 10.41 -19.42 0.06
N GLN A 237 11.48 -20.22 -0.03
CA GLN A 237 11.45 -21.64 0.23
C GLN A 237 10.99 -21.96 1.67
N GLU A 238 11.49 -21.24 2.66
CA GLU A 238 11.05 -21.40 4.05
C GLU A 238 9.55 -21.09 4.20
N MET A 239 9.02 -20.03 3.57
CA MET A 239 7.59 -19.72 3.60
C MET A 239 6.73 -20.73 2.84
N GLN A 240 7.24 -21.32 1.75
CA GLN A 240 6.55 -22.41 1.03
C GLN A 240 6.33 -23.61 1.96
N LEU A 241 7.38 -24.04 2.67
CA LEU A 241 7.28 -25.16 3.63
C LEU A 241 6.28 -24.85 4.75
N LEU A 242 6.36 -23.65 5.35
CA LEU A 242 5.43 -23.23 6.40
C LEU A 242 3.96 -23.19 5.91
N LEU A 243 3.72 -22.71 4.69
CA LEU A 243 2.37 -22.67 4.13
C LEU A 243 1.85 -24.08 3.83
N CYS A 244 2.66 -24.92 3.21
CA CYS A 244 2.29 -26.31 2.92
C CYS A 244 2.01 -27.12 4.19
N GLU A 245 2.82 -26.95 5.23
CA GLU A 245 2.56 -27.55 6.55
C GLU A 245 1.21 -27.07 7.11
N ALA A 246 0.96 -25.74 7.11
CA ALA A 246 -0.28 -25.16 7.62
C ALA A 246 -1.53 -25.61 6.84
N LEU A 247 -1.39 -25.92 5.55
CA LEU A 247 -2.47 -26.38 4.67
C LEU A 247 -2.53 -27.91 4.54
N SER A 248 -1.54 -28.64 5.06
CA SER A 248 -1.38 -30.08 4.86
C SER A 248 -1.28 -30.48 3.38
N LEU A 249 -0.53 -29.67 2.60
CA LEU A 249 -0.26 -29.89 1.17
C LEU A 249 1.20 -30.27 0.95
N ASP A 250 1.48 -31.00 -0.15
CA ASP A 250 2.85 -31.28 -0.58
C ASP A 250 3.42 -30.04 -1.32
N PRO A 251 4.61 -29.56 -0.98
CA PRO A 251 5.28 -28.50 -1.75
C PRO A 251 5.46 -28.83 -3.25
N ALA A 252 5.54 -30.12 -3.61
CA ALA A 252 5.63 -30.57 -4.99
C ALA A 252 4.36 -30.28 -5.82
N ASP A 253 3.20 -30.11 -5.18
CA ASP A 253 1.92 -29.81 -5.82
C ASP A 253 1.74 -28.30 -6.10
N MET A 254 2.72 -27.47 -5.73
CA MET A 254 2.67 -26.03 -5.92
C MET A 254 2.89 -25.66 -7.41
N LEU A 255 1.86 -25.13 -8.05
CA LEU A 255 1.91 -24.70 -9.46
C LEU A 255 2.67 -23.38 -9.66
N HIS A 256 2.63 -22.51 -8.65
CA HIS A 256 3.26 -21.21 -8.70
C HIS A 256 3.59 -20.72 -7.30
N SER A 257 4.74 -20.06 -7.17
CA SER A 257 5.03 -19.24 -6.01
C SER A 257 5.65 -17.91 -6.41
N ALA A 258 5.46 -16.90 -5.58
CA ALA A 258 6.14 -15.63 -5.68
C ALA A 258 6.25 -14.98 -4.29
N PHE A 259 7.43 -14.45 -4.01
CA PHE A 259 7.75 -13.83 -2.73
C PHE A 259 7.86 -12.31 -2.84
N HIS A 260 7.44 -11.62 -1.79
CA HIS A 260 7.61 -10.16 -1.69
C HIS A 260 7.99 -9.75 -0.27
N SER A 261 8.98 -8.87 -0.15
CA SER A 261 9.39 -8.26 1.13
C SER A 261 8.88 -6.83 1.22
N TRP A 262 7.92 -6.58 2.08
CA TRP A 262 7.49 -5.23 2.46
C TRP A 262 8.35 -4.73 3.62
N LEU A 263 9.41 -3.97 3.34
CA LEU A 263 10.30 -3.43 4.38
C LEU A 263 9.61 -2.39 5.26
N TYR A 264 8.68 -1.64 4.69
CA TYR A 264 7.90 -0.58 5.35
C TYR A 264 6.42 -0.97 5.39
N ALA A 265 6.12 -2.14 5.97
CA ALA A 265 4.77 -2.70 5.93
C ALA A 265 3.81 -2.00 6.90
N ARG A 266 4.20 -1.89 8.15
CA ARG A 266 3.33 -1.41 9.22
C ARG A 266 4.10 -0.47 10.14
N ILE A 267 3.58 0.73 10.38
CA ILE A 267 4.12 1.60 11.41
C ILE A 267 3.91 0.98 12.81
N VAL A 268 4.96 0.96 13.61
CA VAL A 268 4.93 0.46 15.00
C VAL A 268 4.42 1.56 15.92
N ASN A 269 5.08 2.72 15.89
CA ASN A 269 4.74 3.88 16.69
C ASN A 269 4.34 5.03 15.76
N PRO A 270 3.02 5.28 15.56
CA PRO A 270 2.58 6.38 14.71
C PRO A 270 2.91 7.74 15.34
N LEU A 271 3.04 8.76 14.49
CA LEU A 271 3.40 10.11 14.88
C LEU A 271 2.35 10.78 15.80
N GLY A 272 1.07 10.40 15.70
CA GLY A 272 -0.02 10.93 16.51
C GLY A 272 -0.66 12.22 15.98
N VAL A 273 -0.16 12.76 14.84
CA VAL A 273 -0.76 13.89 14.11
C VAL A 273 -1.01 13.51 12.66
N PRO A 274 -2.01 14.11 11.96
CA PRO A 274 -2.39 13.66 10.63
C PRO A 274 -1.35 13.92 9.55
N TYR A 275 -0.48 14.91 9.73
CA TYR A 275 0.61 15.27 8.81
C TYR A 275 1.66 16.12 9.50
N LEU A 276 2.81 16.29 8.86
CA LEU A 276 3.81 17.31 9.17
C LEU A 276 3.81 18.36 8.05
N VAL A 277 4.15 19.60 8.41
CA VAL A 277 4.29 20.70 7.47
C VAL A 277 5.50 21.56 7.84
N ASP A 278 6.18 22.13 6.84
CA ASP A 278 7.26 23.08 7.02
C ASP A 278 6.73 24.46 7.45
N GLU A 279 7.65 25.33 7.91
CA GLU A 279 7.28 26.67 8.39
C GLU A 279 6.63 27.56 7.30
N THR A 280 6.98 27.32 6.05
CA THR A 280 6.44 28.06 4.92
C THR A 280 5.08 27.55 4.42
N GLN A 281 4.59 26.45 5.00
CA GLN A 281 3.38 25.75 4.60
C GLN A 281 3.37 25.38 3.10
N SER A 282 4.54 25.01 2.60
CA SER A 282 4.73 24.66 1.19
C SER A 282 5.17 23.20 0.97
N LEU A 283 5.67 22.50 2.02
CA LEU A 283 6.00 21.09 2.00
C LEU A 283 5.22 20.34 3.11
N TYR A 284 4.39 19.41 2.67
CA TYR A 284 3.58 18.56 3.55
C TYR A 284 4.08 17.12 3.48
N LEU A 285 4.20 16.45 4.62
CA LEU A 285 4.52 15.04 4.72
C LEU A 285 3.36 14.28 5.34
N GLY A 286 2.92 13.21 4.71
CA GLY A 286 1.80 12.40 5.20
C GLY A 286 1.91 10.93 4.84
N GLY A 287 1.08 10.13 5.51
CA GLY A 287 1.03 8.69 5.35
C GLY A 287 0.26 8.02 6.47
N ASP A 288 0.03 6.72 6.37
CA ASP A 288 -0.49 5.92 7.49
C ASP A 288 0.40 5.99 8.74
N TRP A 289 1.71 6.23 8.54
CA TRP A 289 2.68 6.40 9.61
C TRP A 289 2.40 7.61 10.52
N CYS A 290 1.56 8.52 10.07
CA CYS A 290 1.09 9.64 10.90
C CYS A 290 0.07 9.20 11.97
N LEU A 291 -0.87 8.32 11.62
CA LEU A 291 -2.05 8.00 12.45
C LEU A 291 -2.16 6.52 12.85
N GLY A 292 -1.55 5.60 12.11
CA GLY A 292 -1.58 4.18 12.43
C GLY A 292 -1.60 3.27 11.20
N ALA A 293 -1.27 2.00 11.41
CA ALA A 293 -1.06 0.99 10.37
C ALA A 293 -2.37 0.50 9.71
N ARG A 294 -3.15 1.40 9.11
CA ARG A 294 -4.41 1.09 8.42
C ARG A 294 -4.56 1.90 7.13
N VAL A 295 -5.28 1.34 6.15
CA VAL A 295 -5.64 2.04 4.91
C VAL A 295 -6.44 3.32 5.21
N GLU A 296 -7.36 3.25 6.18
CA GLU A 296 -8.15 4.40 6.64
C GLU A 296 -7.28 5.52 7.21
N SER A 297 -6.23 5.20 7.96
CA SER A 297 -5.28 6.19 8.49
C SER A 297 -4.52 6.91 7.36
N ALA A 298 -4.19 6.18 6.29
CA ALA A 298 -3.62 6.78 5.09
C ALA A 298 -4.60 7.73 4.38
N TRP A 299 -5.88 7.34 4.28
CA TRP A 299 -6.95 8.19 3.76
C TRP A 299 -7.11 9.46 4.59
N GLN A 300 -7.21 9.35 5.91
CA GLN A 300 -7.38 10.47 6.84
C GLN A 300 -6.21 11.45 6.78
N SER A 301 -4.98 10.94 6.70
CA SER A 301 -3.78 11.78 6.56
C SER A 301 -3.84 12.62 5.28
N GLY A 302 -4.16 12.01 4.13
CA GLY A 302 -4.28 12.72 2.85
C GLY A 302 -5.42 13.74 2.83
N THR A 303 -6.57 13.38 3.42
CA THR A 303 -7.73 14.26 3.59
C THR A 303 -7.38 15.49 4.43
N ALA A 304 -6.69 15.31 5.55
CA ALA A 304 -6.28 16.42 6.42
C ALA A 304 -5.30 17.38 5.73
N ILE A 305 -4.37 16.86 4.90
CA ILE A 305 -3.48 17.69 4.09
C ILE A 305 -4.28 18.51 3.07
N ALA A 306 -5.21 17.89 2.34
CA ALA A 306 -6.02 18.58 1.36
C ALA A 306 -6.85 19.70 2.01
N GLN A 307 -7.46 19.45 3.17
CA GLN A 307 -8.18 20.46 3.94
C GLN A 307 -7.30 21.64 4.34
N ALA A 308 -6.08 21.38 4.80
CA ALA A 308 -5.12 22.43 5.16
C ALA A 308 -4.68 23.28 3.96
N LEU A 309 -4.62 22.67 2.76
CA LEU A 309 -4.25 23.38 1.53
C LEU A 309 -5.38 24.18 0.91
N THR A 310 -6.64 23.87 1.26
CA THR A 310 -7.86 24.55 0.75
C THR A 310 -8.43 25.57 1.73
N ALA A 311 -7.97 25.61 2.98
CA ALA A 311 -8.35 26.60 4.00
C ALA A 311 -7.71 27.97 3.72
#